data_8c0015c8cdb3ad0abfbdc62d5584d6be
#
_entry.id   8c0015c8cdb3ad0abfbdc62d5584d6be
#
_cell.length_a   1.000
_cell.length_b   1.000
_cell.length_c   1.000
_cell.angle_alpha   90.00
_cell.angle_beta   90.00
_cell.angle_gamma   90.00
#
_symmetry.space_group_name_H-M   'P 1'
#
loop_
_entity.id
_entity.type
_entity.pdbx_description
1 polymer ?
#
loop_
_entity_poly.entity_id
_entity_poly.type
_entity_poly.pdbx_seq_one_letter_code
_entity_poly.pdbx_strand_id
1 'polypeptide(L)'
;LRAVRFAAQLGFSIEKGTLDAIRRSARRAENLSGERIKAELEKILLSPRPELAGELLRLGLLAHLGGSPDCPGLLALREEPPEPVPRWRAFCRLTGFPIAALPVEWALRRGVLHPEAEAVRALALSGGELAALGLEGPAIGAAQRRLAAHILSHPEDNTPARLLALARAELSGP
;
A
#
# COMPACT_ATOMS: atom_id res chain seq x y z
N LEU A 1 -0.16 19.22 -8.59
CA LEU A 1 -0.57 18.28 -7.56
C LEU A 1 -1.98 18.60 -7.04
N ARG A 2 -2.24 19.83 -6.52
CA ARG A 2 -3.50 20.21 -5.85
C ARG A 2 -4.74 20.04 -6.71
N ALA A 3 -4.69 20.33 -8.02
CA ALA A 3 -5.84 20.15 -8.92
C ALA A 3 -6.28 18.68 -8.96
N VAL A 4 -5.32 17.75 -9.09
CA VAL A 4 -5.61 16.31 -9.07
C VAL A 4 -6.17 15.87 -7.71
N ARG A 5 -5.62 16.39 -6.61
CA ARG A 5 -6.15 16.10 -5.28
C ARG A 5 -7.60 16.57 -5.10
N PHE A 6 -7.92 17.79 -5.53
CA PHE A 6 -9.29 18.30 -5.45
C PHE A 6 -10.25 17.47 -6.31
N ALA A 7 -9.82 17.07 -7.52
CA ALA A 7 -10.62 16.17 -8.35
C ALA A 7 -10.86 14.82 -7.66
N ALA A 8 -9.84 14.29 -6.95
CA ALA A 8 -9.95 13.02 -6.24
C ALA A 8 -10.86 13.10 -5.01
N GLN A 9 -10.76 14.17 -4.23
CA GLN A 9 -11.51 14.34 -2.99
C GLN A 9 -12.95 14.80 -3.20
N LEU A 10 -13.18 15.70 -4.18
CA LEU A 10 -14.46 16.37 -4.38
C LEU A 10 -15.25 15.87 -5.60
N GLY A 11 -14.68 14.91 -6.34
CA GLY A 11 -15.35 14.34 -7.50
C GLY A 11 -15.35 15.23 -8.76
N PHE A 12 -14.59 16.33 -8.77
CA PHE A 12 -14.53 17.24 -9.92
C PHE A 12 -13.81 16.58 -11.10
N SER A 13 -14.19 16.99 -12.31
CA SER A 13 -13.38 16.79 -13.51
C SER A 13 -12.43 17.98 -13.69
N ILE A 14 -11.21 17.70 -14.16
CA ILE A 14 -10.26 18.76 -14.49
C ILE A 14 -10.47 19.11 -15.97
N GLU A 15 -10.71 20.35 -16.24
CA GLU A 15 -10.90 20.86 -17.59
C GLU A 15 -9.64 20.63 -18.43
N LYS A 16 -9.82 20.29 -19.74
CA LYS A 16 -8.73 19.90 -20.65
C LYS A 16 -7.62 20.95 -20.74
N GLY A 17 -7.99 22.22 -20.87
CA GLY A 17 -7.00 23.31 -20.92
C GLY A 17 -6.16 23.41 -19.65
N THR A 18 -6.75 23.12 -18.50
CA THR A 18 -6.04 23.03 -17.22
C THR A 18 -5.08 21.83 -17.19
N LEU A 19 -5.50 20.65 -17.66
CA LEU A 19 -4.61 19.49 -17.77
C LEU A 19 -3.42 19.77 -18.70
N ASP A 20 -3.65 20.42 -19.83
CA ASP A 20 -2.61 20.79 -20.78
C ASP A 20 -1.64 21.82 -20.17
N ALA A 21 -2.14 22.79 -19.40
CA ALA A 21 -1.31 23.75 -18.68
C ALA A 21 -0.45 23.09 -17.61
N ILE A 22 -1.02 22.13 -16.86
CA ILE A 22 -0.29 21.34 -15.87
C ILE A 22 0.83 20.55 -16.56
N ARG A 23 0.52 19.88 -17.67
CA ARG A 23 1.50 19.07 -18.42
C ARG A 23 2.67 19.94 -18.93
N ARG A 24 2.39 21.13 -19.49
CA ARG A 24 3.43 22.08 -19.93
C ARG A 24 4.33 22.55 -18.78
N SER A 25 3.79 22.65 -17.58
CA SER A 25 4.52 23.13 -16.39
C SER A 25 5.03 22.02 -15.47
N ALA A 26 4.91 20.75 -15.89
CA ALA A 26 5.19 19.57 -15.04
C ALA A 26 6.60 19.56 -14.43
N ARG A 27 7.61 20.01 -15.19
CA ARG A 27 9.01 20.12 -14.71
C ARG A 27 9.17 20.97 -13.45
N ARG A 28 8.26 21.93 -13.20
CA ARG A 28 8.30 22.72 -11.97
C ARG A 28 8.03 21.90 -10.71
N ALA A 29 7.50 20.67 -10.85
CA ALA A 29 7.29 19.79 -9.73
C ALA A 29 8.61 19.27 -9.14
N GLU A 30 9.71 19.28 -9.91
CA GLU A 30 11.06 18.94 -9.43
C GLU A 30 11.54 19.87 -8.30
N ASN A 31 11.02 21.10 -8.25
CA ASN A 31 11.35 22.07 -7.21
C ASN A 31 10.47 21.96 -5.95
N LEU A 32 9.55 21.01 -5.90
CA LEU A 32 8.73 20.77 -4.73
C LEU A 32 9.47 19.88 -3.73
N SER A 33 9.30 20.16 -2.43
CA SER A 33 9.85 19.27 -1.42
C SER A 33 9.16 17.90 -1.44
N GLY A 34 9.91 16.86 -1.10
CA GLY A 34 9.40 15.50 -1.03
C GLY A 34 8.22 15.37 -0.07
N GLU A 35 8.25 16.10 1.07
CA GLU A 35 7.18 16.15 2.06
C GLU A 35 5.87 16.68 1.45
N ARG A 36 5.97 17.71 0.61
CA ARG A 36 4.81 18.30 -0.06
C ARG A 36 4.23 17.32 -1.09
N ILE A 37 5.10 16.66 -1.87
CA ILE A 37 4.67 15.65 -2.83
C ILE A 37 3.98 14.49 -2.10
N LYS A 38 4.62 13.96 -1.03
CA LYS A 38 4.07 12.90 -0.18
C LYS A 38 2.69 13.26 0.35
N ALA A 39 2.55 14.45 0.93
CA ALA A 39 1.30 14.89 1.55
C ALA A 39 0.15 15.04 0.54
N GLU A 40 0.41 15.52 -0.68
CA GLU A 40 -0.63 15.63 -1.70
C GLU A 40 -0.99 14.26 -2.30
N LEU A 41 0.01 13.41 -2.56
CA LEU A 41 -0.20 12.05 -3.08
C LEU A 41 -0.97 11.18 -2.08
N GLU A 42 -0.62 11.22 -0.81
CA GLU A 42 -1.32 10.48 0.23
C GLU A 42 -2.80 10.88 0.36
N LYS A 43 -3.09 12.18 0.28
CA LYS A 43 -4.48 12.68 0.26
C LYS A 43 -5.27 12.21 -0.96
N ILE A 44 -4.62 11.97 -2.10
CA ILE A 44 -5.25 11.38 -3.27
C ILE A 44 -5.50 9.89 -3.01
N LEU A 45 -4.49 9.17 -2.55
CA LEU A 45 -4.59 7.73 -2.26
C LEU A 45 -5.69 7.42 -1.24
N LEU A 46 -5.85 8.25 -0.21
CA LEU A 46 -6.87 8.09 0.83
C LEU A 46 -8.25 8.69 0.47
N SER A 47 -8.40 9.22 -0.75
CA SER A 47 -9.65 9.81 -1.22
C SER A 47 -10.61 8.75 -1.76
N PRO A 48 -11.88 9.13 -2.06
CA PRO A 48 -12.84 8.28 -2.76
C PRO A 48 -12.40 7.87 -4.18
N ARG A 49 -11.47 8.61 -4.80
CA ARG A 49 -10.99 8.36 -6.16
C ARG A 49 -9.46 8.21 -6.19
N PRO A 50 -8.91 7.18 -5.52
CA PRO A 50 -7.46 7.00 -5.38
C PRO A 50 -6.76 6.72 -6.71
N GLU A 51 -7.46 6.19 -7.71
CA GLU A 51 -6.96 5.92 -9.06
C GLU A 51 -6.43 7.19 -9.75
N LEU A 52 -6.89 8.37 -9.33
CA LEU A 52 -6.39 9.65 -9.84
C LEU A 52 -4.93 9.94 -9.43
N ALA A 53 -4.35 9.18 -8.51
CA ALA A 53 -2.92 9.23 -8.25
C ALA A 53 -2.09 8.95 -9.52
N GLY A 54 -2.59 8.10 -10.43
CA GLY A 54 -1.96 7.85 -11.72
C GLY A 54 -1.91 9.08 -12.65
N GLU A 55 -2.81 10.04 -12.49
CA GLU A 55 -2.75 11.28 -13.27
C GLU A 55 -1.49 12.10 -12.95
N LEU A 56 -0.94 12.00 -11.74
CA LEU A 56 0.32 12.66 -11.41
C LEU A 56 1.47 12.11 -12.25
N LEU A 57 1.46 10.80 -12.54
CA LEU A 57 2.44 10.15 -13.39
C LEU A 57 2.21 10.50 -14.87
N ARG A 58 0.96 10.38 -15.37
CA ARG A 58 0.60 10.70 -16.75
C ARG A 58 0.82 12.17 -17.13
N LEU A 59 0.68 13.07 -16.17
CA LEU A 59 0.95 14.49 -16.34
C LEU A 59 2.45 14.84 -16.20
N GLY A 60 3.31 13.88 -15.88
CA GLY A 60 4.75 14.05 -15.69
C GLY A 60 5.14 14.75 -14.39
N LEU A 61 4.20 14.91 -13.44
CA LEU A 61 4.46 15.63 -12.18
C LEU A 61 5.39 14.86 -11.23
N LEU A 62 5.49 13.55 -11.40
CA LEU A 62 6.36 12.67 -10.61
C LEU A 62 7.49 12.04 -11.44
N ALA A 63 7.71 12.49 -12.67
CA ALA A 63 8.67 11.89 -13.59
C ALA A 63 10.09 11.81 -13.01
N HIS A 64 10.51 12.82 -12.23
CA HIS A 64 11.82 12.89 -11.58
C HIS A 64 11.98 11.91 -10.40
N LEU A 65 10.88 11.35 -9.89
CA LEU A 65 10.87 10.40 -8.77
C LEU A 65 10.77 8.95 -9.25
N GLY A 66 10.22 8.73 -10.44
CA GLY A 66 10.02 7.40 -11.01
C GLY A 66 8.55 6.98 -11.06
N GLY A 67 8.32 5.72 -11.39
CA GLY A 67 6.98 5.17 -11.65
C GLY A 67 6.60 5.27 -13.12
N SER A 68 5.73 4.35 -13.57
CA SER A 68 5.26 4.30 -14.95
C SER A 68 4.06 5.22 -15.16
N PRO A 69 4.05 6.05 -16.22
CA PRO A 69 2.85 6.78 -16.62
C PRO A 69 1.79 5.86 -17.23
N ASP A 70 2.21 4.73 -17.80
CA ASP A 70 1.32 3.70 -18.32
C ASP A 70 1.11 2.63 -17.25
N CYS A 71 0.06 2.81 -16.48
CA CYS A 71 -0.29 1.95 -15.37
C CYS A 71 -1.78 1.55 -15.48
N PRO A 72 -2.07 0.46 -16.20
CA PRO A 72 -3.40 -0.10 -16.26
C PRO A 72 -3.83 -0.65 -14.90
N GLY A 73 -5.13 -0.73 -14.66
CA GLY A 73 -5.68 -1.36 -13.46
C GLY A 73 -5.68 -0.50 -12.19
N LEU A 74 -5.40 0.80 -12.28
CA LEU A 74 -5.43 1.69 -11.10
C LEU A 74 -6.80 1.77 -10.40
N LEU A 75 -7.89 1.38 -11.07
CA LEU A 75 -9.21 1.26 -10.45
C LEU A 75 -9.22 0.27 -9.27
N ALA A 76 -8.34 -0.74 -9.29
CA ALA A 76 -8.16 -1.67 -8.18
C ALA A 76 -7.75 -0.98 -6.86
N LEU A 77 -7.23 0.24 -6.92
CA LEU A 77 -6.98 1.03 -5.71
C LEU A 77 -8.25 1.30 -4.90
N ARG A 78 -9.43 1.31 -5.52
CA ARG A 78 -10.70 1.52 -4.81
C ARG A 78 -11.08 0.34 -3.92
N GLU A 79 -10.62 -0.85 -4.27
CA GLU A 79 -10.89 -2.10 -3.54
C GLU A 79 -10.02 -2.22 -2.28
N GLU A 80 -8.89 -1.52 -2.26
CA GLU A 80 -8.02 -1.51 -1.08
C GLU A 80 -8.63 -0.68 0.06
N PRO A 81 -8.44 -1.06 1.31
CA PRO A 81 -8.86 -0.26 2.46
C PRO A 81 -8.32 1.18 2.37
N PRO A 82 -9.12 2.21 2.76
CA PRO A 82 -8.70 3.61 2.71
C PRO A 82 -7.71 3.97 3.83
N GLU A 83 -6.66 3.19 3.95
CA GLU A 83 -5.60 3.28 4.95
C GLU A 83 -4.25 3.50 4.25
N PRO A 84 -3.28 4.15 4.91
CA PRO A 84 -2.00 4.49 4.28
C PRO A 84 -1.27 3.27 3.71
N VAL A 85 -1.04 2.23 4.51
CA VAL A 85 -0.20 1.09 4.09
C VAL A 85 -0.80 0.31 2.90
N PRO A 86 -2.08 -0.14 2.91
CA PRO A 86 -2.69 -0.83 1.76
C PRO A 86 -2.66 0.02 0.50
N ARG A 87 -3.09 1.29 0.57
CA ARG A 87 -3.17 2.20 -0.58
C ARG A 87 -1.81 2.52 -1.18
N TRP A 88 -0.80 2.82 -0.36
CA TRP A 88 0.56 3.05 -0.83
C TRP A 88 1.17 1.79 -1.44
N ARG A 89 0.96 0.63 -0.83
CA ARG A 89 1.46 -0.66 -1.34
C ARG A 89 0.88 -0.96 -2.72
N ALA A 90 -0.44 -0.86 -2.87
CA ALA A 90 -1.10 -1.10 -4.14
C ALA A 90 -0.65 -0.09 -5.21
N PHE A 91 -0.53 1.19 -4.87
CA PHE A 91 -0.02 2.22 -5.78
C PHE A 91 1.39 1.91 -6.25
N CYS A 92 2.32 1.61 -5.33
CA CYS A 92 3.70 1.27 -5.68
C CYS A 92 3.77 0.01 -6.55
N ARG A 93 2.98 -1.02 -6.23
CA ARG A 93 2.91 -2.27 -7.00
C ARG A 93 2.39 -2.05 -8.43
N LEU A 94 1.33 -1.28 -8.59
CA LEU A 94 0.68 -1.03 -9.88
C LEU A 94 1.46 -0.10 -10.79
N THR A 95 2.20 0.83 -10.21
CA THR A 95 2.89 1.88 -10.98
C THR A 95 4.41 1.71 -11.03
N GLY A 96 4.98 0.82 -10.22
CA GLY A 96 6.43 0.75 -10.02
C GLY A 96 7.02 1.98 -9.31
N PHE A 97 6.17 2.81 -8.66
CA PHE A 97 6.64 4.00 -7.97
C PHE A 97 7.53 3.64 -6.77
N PRO A 98 8.76 4.18 -6.68
CA PRO A 98 9.68 3.86 -5.61
C PRO A 98 9.32 4.66 -4.35
N ILE A 99 8.70 4.04 -3.36
CA ILE A 99 8.32 4.71 -2.10
C ILE A 99 9.53 5.37 -1.41
N ALA A 100 10.74 4.85 -1.63
CA ALA A 100 11.97 5.41 -1.07
C ALA A 100 12.35 6.78 -1.64
N ALA A 101 11.75 7.19 -2.79
CA ALA A 101 11.97 8.50 -3.38
C ALA A 101 11.30 9.64 -2.58
N LEU A 102 10.42 9.30 -1.63
CA LEU A 102 9.75 10.27 -0.77
C LEU A 102 10.14 10.09 0.70
N PRO A 103 10.12 11.17 1.49
CA PRO A 103 10.35 11.13 2.94
C PRO A 103 9.11 10.58 3.66
N VAL A 104 8.94 9.26 3.56
CA VAL A 104 7.86 8.56 4.27
C VAL A 104 8.35 8.05 5.61
N GLU A 105 7.46 8.02 6.60
CA GLU A 105 7.74 7.49 7.92
C GLU A 105 8.19 6.03 7.84
N TRP A 106 9.08 5.63 8.72
CA TRP A 106 9.66 4.28 8.73
C TRP A 106 8.60 3.18 8.78
N ALA A 107 7.54 3.36 9.59
CA ALA A 107 6.45 2.38 9.70
C ALA A 107 5.70 2.19 8.38
N LEU A 108 5.38 3.29 7.68
CA LEU A 108 4.73 3.24 6.37
C LEU A 108 5.63 2.56 5.33
N ARG A 109 6.89 2.99 5.23
CA ARG A 109 7.87 2.39 4.29
C ARG A 109 7.98 0.90 4.51
N ARG A 110 8.09 0.48 5.76
CA ARG A 110 8.22 -0.93 6.12
C ARG A 110 6.97 -1.72 5.78
N GLY A 111 5.77 -1.22 6.09
CA GLY A 111 4.51 -1.86 5.75
C GLY A 111 4.30 -2.03 4.24
N VAL A 112 4.80 -1.08 3.44
CA VAL A 112 4.75 -1.16 1.97
C VAL A 112 5.76 -2.16 1.42
N LEU A 113 7.01 -2.14 1.90
CA LEU A 113 8.10 -2.97 1.37
C LEU A 113 8.13 -4.39 1.94
N HIS A 114 7.65 -4.58 3.17
CA HIS A 114 7.71 -5.85 3.90
C HIS A 114 6.37 -6.23 4.52
N PRO A 115 5.30 -6.41 3.71
CA PRO A 115 3.95 -6.68 4.21
C PRO A 115 3.88 -7.94 5.07
N GLU A 116 4.62 -8.98 4.72
CA GLU A 116 4.66 -10.24 5.48
C GLU A 116 5.25 -10.07 6.88
N ALA A 117 6.32 -9.27 7.00
CA ALA A 117 6.94 -9.01 8.30
C ALA A 117 6.01 -8.21 9.23
N GLU A 118 5.22 -7.28 8.67
CA GLU A 118 4.20 -6.55 9.43
C GLU A 118 3.01 -7.45 9.78
N ALA A 119 2.59 -8.30 8.85
CA ALA A 119 1.53 -9.27 9.12
C ALA A 119 1.91 -10.25 10.25
N VAL A 120 3.16 -10.73 10.29
CA VAL A 120 3.66 -11.56 11.41
C VAL A 120 3.54 -10.84 12.76
N ARG A 121 3.82 -9.53 12.81
CA ARG A 121 3.70 -8.74 14.05
C ARG A 121 2.26 -8.48 14.45
N ALA A 122 1.37 -8.40 13.46
CA ALA A 122 -0.05 -8.15 13.66
C ALA A 122 -0.85 -9.42 13.97
N LEU A 123 -0.22 -10.61 13.92
CA LEU A 123 -0.90 -11.86 14.24
C LEU A 123 -1.50 -11.81 15.65
N ALA A 124 -2.78 -12.13 15.73
CA ALA A 124 -3.48 -12.29 16.99
C ALA A 124 -3.14 -13.65 17.67
N LEU A 125 -1.96 -14.21 17.36
CA LEU A 125 -1.45 -15.47 17.90
C LEU A 125 0.06 -15.32 18.13
N SER A 126 0.49 -15.56 19.35
CA SER A 126 1.89 -15.46 19.76
C SER A 126 2.70 -16.72 19.40
N GLY A 127 4.02 -16.56 19.35
CA GLY A 127 4.93 -17.71 19.20
C GLY A 127 4.82 -18.70 20.36
N GLY A 128 4.48 -18.23 21.58
CA GLY A 128 4.27 -19.09 22.75
C GLY A 128 3.05 -20.00 22.61
N GLU A 129 1.97 -19.49 22.02
CA GLU A 129 0.77 -20.28 21.75
C GLU A 129 1.03 -21.33 20.65
N LEU A 130 1.87 -21.02 19.67
CA LEU A 130 2.31 -21.99 18.66
C LEU A 130 3.23 -23.05 19.27
N ALA A 131 4.10 -22.67 20.22
CA ALA A 131 4.91 -23.63 20.97
C ALA A 131 4.07 -24.59 21.81
N ALA A 132 2.95 -24.11 22.38
CA ALA A 132 1.99 -24.96 23.09
C ALA A 132 1.29 -26.01 22.19
N LEU A 133 1.33 -25.85 20.87
CA LEU A 133 0.88 -26.84 19.89
C LEU A 133 1.98 -27.87 19.51
N GLY A 134 3.14 -27.80 20.16
CA GLY A 134 4.26 -28.72 19.91
C GLY A 134 5.24 -28.23 18.83
N LEU A 135 5.13 -26.99 18.37
CA LEU A 135 6.11 -26.41 17.44
C LEU A 135 7.34 -25.92 18.20
N GLU A 136 8.53 -26.16 17.65
CA GLU A 136 9.79 -25.77 18.27
C GLU A 136 10.72 -25.03 17.29
N GLY A 137 11.53 -24.12 17.84
CA GLY A 137 12.60 -23.46 17.11
C GLY A 137 12.16 -22.81 15.80
N PRO A 138 12.80 -23.13 14.66
CA PRO A 138 12.49 -22.52 13.37
C PRO A 138 11.07 -22.80 12.86
N ALA A 139 10.42 -23.86 13.33
CA ALA A 139 9.06 -24.23 12.92
C ALA A 139 8.02 -23.21 13.39
N ILE A 140 8.23 -22.57 14.55
CA ILE A 140 7.38 -21.46 15.03
C ILE A 140 7.40 -20.31 14.03
N GLY A 141 8.58 -19.87 13.63
CA GLY A 141 8.73 -18.77 12.67
C GLY A 141 8.17 -19.12 11.28
N ALA A 142 8.25 -20.38 10.87
CA ALA A 142 7.66 -20.85 9.61
C ALA A 142 6.12 -20.82 9.68
N ALA A 143 5.54 -21.30 10.78
CA ALA A 143 4.09 -21.22 11.00
C ALA A 143 3.59 -19.78 11.05
N GLN A 144 4.29 -18.89 11.77
CA GLN A 144 3.94 -17.47 11.80
C GLN A 144 3.94 -16.82 10.40
N ARG A 145 4.91 -17.13 9.55
CA ARG A 145 4.95 -16.61 8.18
C ARG A 145 3.79 -17.13 7.32
N ARG A 146 3.41 -18.40 7.45
CA ARG A 146 2.26 -18.97 6.72
C ARG A 146 0.94 -18.33 7.18
N LEU A 147 0.74 -18.20 8.49
CA LEU A 147 -0.43 -17.54 9.04
C LEU A 147 -0.48 -16.06 8.62
N ALA A 148 0.67 -15.37 8.61
CA ALA A 148 0.78 -14.00 8.13
C ALA A 148 0.41 -13.88 6.65
N ALA A 149 0.87 -14.78 5.79
CA ALA A 149 0.49 -14.82 4.38
C ALA A 149 -1.03 -15.04 4.21
N HIS A 150 -1.62 -15.90 5.05
CA HIS A 150 -3.06 -16.14 5.05
C HIS A 150 -3.85 -14.87 5.41
N ILE A 151 -3.51 -14.19 6.50
CA ILE A 151 -4.25 -12.99 6.94
C ILE A 151 -4.07 -11.78 6.00
N LEU A 152 -3.04 -11.75 5.17
CA LEU A 152 -2.91 -10.72 4.13
C LEU A 152 -4.02 -10.82 3.07
N SER A 153 -4.55 -12.03 2.85
CA SER A 153 -5.66 -12.29 1.92
C SER A 153 -7.02 -12.41 2.64
N HIS A 154 -6.99 -12.74 3.94
CA HIS A 154 -8.18 -12.96 4.76
C HIS A 154 -8.01 -12.25 6.12
N PRO A 155 -8.09 -10.91 6.15
CA PRO A 155 -7.86 -10.13 7.38
C PRO A 155 -8.84 -10.48 8.51
N GLU A 156 -10.06 -10.90 8.16
CA GLU A 156 -11.11 -11.34 9.08
C GLU A 156 -10.72 -12.57 9.90
N ASP A 157 -9.80 -13.38 9.39
CA ASP A 157 -9.30 -14.58 10.07
C ASP A 157 -8.25 -14.25 11.16
N ASN A 158 -7.85 -13.00 11.33
CA ASN A 158 -6.87 -12.61 12.35
C ASN A 158 -7.49 -12.56 13.76
N THR A 159 -7.97 -13.70 14.21
CA THR A 159 -8.45 -13.93 15.58
C THR A 159 -7.72 -15.12 16.20
N PRO A 160 -7.48 -15.13 17.53
CA PRO A 160 -6.77 -16.24 18.18
C PRO A 160 -7.38 -17.60 17.88
N ALA A 161 -8.72 -17.70 17.96
CA ALA A 161 -9.44 -18.96 17.72
C ALA A 161 -9.25 -19.49 16.29
N ARG A 162 -9.35 -18.60 15.31
CA ARG A 162 -9.23 -18.95 13.89
C ARG A 162 -7.82 -19.33 13.54
N LEU A 163 -6.84 -18.55 14.00
CA LEU A 163 -5.41 -18.83 13.75
C LEU A 163 -4.94 -20.11 14.41
N LEU A 164 -5.44 -20.43 15.61
CA LEU A 164 -5.17 -21.72 16.26
C LEU A 164 -5.76 -22.89 15.47
N ALA A 165 -6.97 -22.73 14.93
CA ALA A 165 -7.59 -23.77 14.09
C ALA A 165 -6.78 -24.01 12.80
N LEU A 166 -6.34 -22.96 12.15
CA LEU A 166 -5.48 -23.04 10.96
C LEU A 166 -4.13 -23.70 11.28
N ALA A 167 -3.48 -23.29 12.37
CA ALA A 167 -2.21 -23.88 12.78
C ALA A 167 -2.34 -25.39 13.08
N ARG A 168 -3.43 -25.81 13.75
CA ARG A 168 -3.70 -27.24 14.02
C ARG A 168 -3.97 -28.03 12.75
N ALA A 169 -4.73 -27.46 11.80
CA ALA A 169 -5.00 -28.14 10.53
C ALA A 169 -3.71 -28.39 9.74
N GLU A 170 -2.76 -27.45 9.75
CA GLU A 170 -1.45 -27.63 9.13
C GLU A 170 -0.60 -28.72 9.80
N LEU A 171 -0.69 -28.86 11.13
CA LEU A 171 0.03 -29.89 11.89
C LEU A 171 -0.57 -31.29 11.74
N SER A 172 -1.86 -31.34 11.37
CA SER A 172 -2.61 -32.61 11.20
C SER A 172 -2.66 -33.09 9.75
N GLY A 173 -2.06 -32.36 8.83
CA GLY A 173 -1.95 -32.73 7.42
C GLY A 173 -1.04 -33.96 7.24
N PRO A 174 -1.26 -34.75 6.18
CA PRO A 174 -0.58 -36.01 5.94
C PRO A 174 0.92 -35.85 5.71
#